data_6a4e69e260722b4c9a5070d83e5136a2
#
_entry.id   6a4e69e260722b4c9a5070d83e5136a2
#
_cell.length_a   1.000
_cell.length_b   1.000
_cell.length_c   1.000
_cell.angle_alpha   90.00
_cell.angle_beta   90.00
_cell.angle_gamma   90.00
#
_symmetry.space_group_name_H-M   'P 1'
#
loop_
_entity.id
_entity.type
_entity.pdbx_description
1 polymer ?
#
loop_
_entity_poly.entity_id
_entity_poly.type
_entity_poly.pdbx_seq_one_letter_code
_entity_poly.pdbx_strand_id
1 'polypeptide(L)'
;MSDKVLVYSRFPKALMVRVGQRFELLDAAGKPPAEVFSADELAGIRALITAGGTPLQAGIMDTLPSLQAIVCYGTGYDGVDLAAAEKRNIAVGHSPAANAAAVADLAVTLMLAVTRRLLPADEFVRNGSWAASKPSPLLRPQPGNPGRRVGVYGMGEIGRKIAARMAAFETEVGYFSRSRLDVPYRYFESLEALAEWCSVLMIAVRASADTHHAVDADILSKLGGEGYVVNIARGSVIDEAALVAALKDNRIAGAGLDVFEKEPHAPDALTTFPNVVLTPHVGGHTLESHTAMQDCVIANLEAFFAGKRLAFPVRSRVPTA
;
A
#
# COMPACT_ATOMS: atom_id res chain seq x y z
N MET A 1 22.77 -11.57 28.53
CA MET A 1 22.35 -12.33 27.34
C MET A 1 21.78 -11.32 26.36
N SER A 2 22.14 -11.39 25.10
CA SER A 2 21.57 -10.51 24.06
C SER A 2 20.09 -10.85 23.88
N ASP A 3 19.23 -9.83 23.76
CA ASP A 3 17.81 -10.03 23.46
C ASP A 3 17.65 -10.63 22.07
N LYS A 4 16.86 -11.72 21.97
CA LYS A 4 16.62 -12.45 20.72
C LYS A 4 15.40 -11.95 19.99
N VAL A 5 15.53 -11.75 18.68
CA VAL A 5 14.46 -11.32 17.78
C VAL A 5 14.33 -12.29 16.62
N LEU A 6 13.14 -12.84 16.43
CA LEU A 6 12.82 -13.66 15.26
C LEU A 6 12.55 -12.76 14.04
N VAL A 7 13.21 -13.03 12.94
CA VAL A 7 12.98 -12.39 11.65
C VAL A 7 12.14 -13.33 10.80
N TYR A 8 10.85 -13.00 10.62
CA TYR A 8 9.90 -13.89 9.94
C TYR A 8 9.85 -13.68 8.43
N SER A 9 9.87 -12.44 7.96
CA SER A 9 9.88 -12.13 6.53
C SER A 9 11.30 -11.88 6.01
N ARG A 10 11.48 -11.91 4.69
CA ARG A 10 12.75 -11.49 4.06
C ARG A 10 12.85 -9.98 4.05
N PHE A 11 14.00 -9.46 4.44
CA PHE A 11 14.24 -8.02 4.54
C PHE A 11 15.50 -7.56 3.81
N PRO A 12 15.60 -6.25 3.48
CA PRO A 12 16.82 -5.67 2.96
C PRO A 12 18.00 -5.89 3.92
N LYS A 13 19.17 -6.20 3.38
CA LYS A 13 20.41 -6.41 4.15
C LYS A 13 20.70 -5.27 5.14
N ALA A 14 20.39 -4.02 4.76
CA ALA A 14 20.60 -2.85 5.60
C ALA A 14 19.80 -2.93 6.92
N LEU A 15 18.53 -3.39 6.89
CA LEU A 15 17.74 -3.59 8.10
C LEU A 15 18.37 -4.68 8.98
N MET A 16 18.74 -5.83 8.37
CA MET A 16 19.33 -6.97 9.10
C MET A 16 20.61 -6.56 9.82
N VAL A 17 21.48 -5.78 9.17
CA VAL A 17 22.72 -5.25 9.77
C VAL A 17 22.40 -4.33 10.96
N ARG A 18 21.49 -3.38 10.78
CA ARG A 18 21.17 -2.38 11.82
C ARG A 18 20.51 -3.00 13.05
N VAL A 19 19.62 -3.96 12.85
CA VAL A 19 18.96 -4.69 13.95
C VAL A 19 19.94 -5.64 14.61
N GLY A 20 20.75 -6.38 13.84
CA GLY A 20 21.76 -7.30 14.35
C GLY A 20 22.91 -6.67 15.16
N GLN A 21 23.13 -5.34 15.00
CA GLN A 21 24.04 -4.58 15.87
C GLN A 21 23.51 -4.42 17.31
N ARG A 22 22.21 -4.64 17.55
CA ARG A 22 21.53 -4.42 18.83
C ARG A 22 20.95 -5.68 19.44
N PHE A 23 20.52 -6.61 18.60
CA PHE A 23 19.79 -7.82 18.99
C PHE A 23 20.39 -9.05 18.31
N GLU A 24 20.25 -10.22 18.95
CA GLU A 24 20.57 -11.50 18.34
C GLU A 24 19.41 -11.90 17.42
N LEU A 25 19.70 -12.11 16.12
CA LEU A 25 18.69 -12.41 15.12
C LEU A 25 18.59 -13.92 14.84
N LEU A 26 17.38 -14.46 14.90
CA LEU A 26 17.00 -15.75 14.34
C LEU A 26 16.26 -15.49 13.02
N ASP A 27 16.88 -15.77 11.89
CA ASP A 27 16.30 -15.49 10.56
C ASP A 27 15.63 -16.74 9.98
N ALA A 28 14.29 -16.73 9.94
CA ALA A 28 13.47 -17.76 9.32
C ALA A 28 13.47 -17.69 7.78
N ALA A 29 14.05 -16.63 7.18
CA ALA A 29 14.15 -16.43 5.74
C ALA A 29 12.81 -16.54 4.98
N GLY A 30 11.71 -16.18 5.62
CA GLY A 30 10.35 -16.24 5.07
C GLY A 30 9.70 -17.62 5.12
N LYS A 31 10.25 -18.56 5.90
CA LYS A 31 9.65 -19.89 6.17
C LYS A 31 8.93 -19.90 7.52
N PRO A 32 7.98 -20.83 7.74
CA PRO A 32 7.43 -21.05 9.06
C PRO A 32 8.54 -21.30 10.09
N PRO A 33 8.56 -20.63 11.25
CA PRO A 33 9.68 -20.74 12.20
C PRO A 33 9.97 -22.16 12.65
N ALA A 34 8.93 -22.98 12.86
CA ALA A 34 9.07 -24.39 13.29
C ALA A 34 9.70 -25.31 12.22
N GLU A 35 9.83 -24.87 10.96
CA GLU A 35 10.56 -25.62 9.92
C GLU A 35 12.07 -25.30 9.93
N VAL A 36 12.48 -24.22 10.61
CA VAL A 36 13.86 -23.71 10.57
C VAL A 36 14.55 -23.90 11.92
N PHE A 37 13.81 -23.75 13.02
CA PHE A 37 14.34 -23.75 14.38
C PHE A 37 13.66 -24.82 15.25
N SER A 38 14.40 -25.34 16.22
CA SER A 38 13.88 -26.27 17.23
C SER A 38 12.90 -25.54 18.19
N ALA A 39 12.07 -26.31 18.89
CA ALA A 39 11.16 -25.79 19.90
C ALA A 39 11.90 -25.04 21.02
N ASP A 40 13.09 -25.53 21.43
CA ASP A 40 13.90 -24.89 22.47
C ASP A 40 14.46 -23.53 22.03
N GLU A 41 14.85 -23.38 20.76
CA GLU A 41 15.27 -22.08 20.21
C GLU A 41 14.13 -21.09 20.15
N LEU A 42 12.91 -21.55 19.79
CA LEU A 42 11.72 -20.72 19.68
C LEU A 42 11.11 -20.36 21.03
N ALA A 43 11.30 -21.20 22.06
CA ALA A 43 10.69 -21.01 23.39
C ALA A 43 11.08 -19.68 24.08
N GLY A 44 12.27 -19.15 23.78
CA GLY A 44 12.78 -17.90 24.35
C GLY A 44 12.50 -16.65 23.52
N ILE A 45 11.82 -16.76 22.39
CA ILE A 45 11.58 -15.63 21.49
C ILE A 45 10.45 -14.74 22.02
N ARG A 46 10.77 -13.48 22.37
CA ARG A 46 9.83 -12.50 22.90
C ARG A 46 9.37 -11.47 21.87
N ALA A 47 10.16 -11.24 20.82
CA ALA A 47 9.82 -10.28 19.76
C ALA A 47 10.04 -10.88 18.37
N LEU A 48 9.20 -10.50 17.42
CA LEU A 48 9.23 -10.93 16.03
C LEU A 48 9.13 -9.71 15.10
N ILE A 49 9.94 -9.69 14.04
CA ILE A 49 9.83 -8.71 12.94
C ILE A 49 9.19 -9.39 11.72
N THR A 50 8.18 -8.75 11.13
CA THR A 50 7.54 -9.20 9.89
C THR A 50 7.32 -8.05 8.91
N ALA A 51 7.18 -8.34 7.62
CA ALA A 51 6.59 -7.37 6.68
C ALA A 51 5.08 -7.32 6.92
N GLY A 52 4.52 -6.11 6.92
CA GLY A 52 3.13 -5.91 7.35
C GLY A 52 2.06 -6.61 6.50
N GLY A 53 2.38 -6.98 5.25
CA GLY A 53 1.50 -7.78 4.38
C GLY A 53 1.76 -9.30 4.43
N THR A 54 2.81 -9.75 5.13
CA THR A 54 3.09 -11.19 5.25
C THR A 54 2.06 -11.84 6.19
N PRO A 55 1.38 -12.92 5.76
CA PRO A 55 0.42 -13.62 6.61
C PRO A 55 1.07 -14.16 7.90
N LEU A 56 0.62 -13.64 9.03
CA LEU A 56 1.04 -14.06 10.38
C LEU A 56 -0.21 -14.45 11.18
N GLN A 57 -0.62 -15.69 10.99
CA GLN A 57 -1.84 -16.26 11.57
C GLN A 57 -1.60 -16.84 12.97
N ALA A 58 -2.68 -17.15 13.69
CA ALA A 58 -2.66 -17.73 15.03
C ALA A 58 -1.70 -18.93 15.16
N GLY A 59 -1.70 -19.85 14.18
CA GLY A 59 -0.84 -21.05 14.21
C GLY A 59 0.66 -20.75 14.25
N ILE A 60 1.11 -19.66 13.62
CA ILE A 60 2.52 -19.24 13.72
C ILE A 60 2.80 -18.68 15.12
N MET A 61 1.87 -17.88 15.68
CA MET A 61 2.02 -17.36 17.04
C MET A 61 2.07 -18.47 18.10
N ASP A 62 1.34 -19.57 17.87
CA ASP A 62 1.31 -20.74 18.77
C ASP A 62 2.66 -21.49 18.82
N THR A 63 3.50 -21.38 17.81
CA THR A 63 4.87 -21.93 17.82
C THR A 63 5.85 -21.10 18.65
N LEU A 64 5.44 -19.94 19.16
CA LEU A 64 6.26 -18.95 19.87
C LEU A 64 5.67 -18.66 21.25
N PRO A 65 5.80 -19.57 22.23
CA PRO A 65 5.06 -19.48 23.50
C PRO A 65 5.41 -18.26 24.36
N SER A 66 6.59 -17.65 24.16
CA SER A 66 7.03 -16.46 24.88
C SER A 66 6.82 -15.16 24.10
N LEU A 67 6.19 -15.19 22.88
CA LEU A 67 6.02 -14.01 22.03
C LEU A 67 5.15 -12.95 22.71
N GLN A 68 5.65 -11.73 22.78
CA GLN A 68 5.00 -10.58 23.43
C GLN A 68 4.91 -9.36 22.50
N ALA A 69 5.74 -9.32 21.46
CA ALA A 69 5.73 -8.21 20.49
C ALA A 69 5.88 -8.69 19.06
N ILE A 70 5.07 -8.13 18.16
CA ILE A 70 5.21 -8.24 16.69
C ILE A 70 5.48 -6.84 16.16
N VAL A 71 6.56 -6.67 15.40
CA VAL A 71 6.92 -5.39 14.80
C VAL A 71 6.87 -5.48 13.29
N CYS A 72 5.96 -4.73 12.68
CA CYS A 72 5.80 -4.69 11.22
C CYS A 72 6.76 -3.67 10.60
N TYR A 73 7.58 -4.13 9.66
CA TYR A 73 8.33 -3.27 8.76
C TYR A 73 7.38 -2.72 7.69
N GLY A 74 7.17 -1.41 7.68
CA GLY A 74 6.21 -0.74 6.82
C GLY A 74 5.00 -0.19 7.57
N THR A 75 4.17 0.56 6.83
CA THR A 75 2.97 1.20 7.39
C THR A 75 1.80 0.21 7.54
N GLY A 76 1.70 -0.78 6.65
CA GLY A 76 0.68 -1.82 6.70
C GLY A 76 0.94 -2.84 7.80
N TYR A 77 -0.13 -3.50 8.24
CA TYR A 77 -0.12 -4.63 9.17
C TYR A 77 -1.30 -5.58 8.93
N ASP A 78 -1.81 -5.53 7.74
CA ASP A 78 -2.99 -6.29 7.28
C ASP A 78 -2.74 -7.81 7.21
N GLY A 79 -1.49 -8.25 7.14
CA GLY A 79 -1.11 -9.66 7.22
C GLY A 79 -1.15 -10.24 8.65
N VAL A 80 -1.14 -9.40 9.69
CA VAL A 80 -1.13 -9.86 11.09
C VAL A 80 -2.55 -10.12 11.58
N ASP A 81 -2.82 -11.31 12.10
CA ASP A 81 -4.06 -11.62 12.82
C ASP A 81 -4.08 -10.87 14.16
N LEU A 82 -4.63 -9.65 14.13
CA LEU A 82 -4.69 -8.78 15.31
C LEU A 82 -5.56 -9.38 16.43
N ALA A 83 -6.63 -10.12 16.09
CA ALA A 83 -7.49 -10.74 17.10
C ALA A 83 -6.75 -11.89 17.81
N ALA A 84 -5.97 -12.69 17.07
CA ALA A 84 -5.13 -13.72 17.65
C ALA A 84 -4.00 -13.14 18.51
N ALA A 85 -3.40 -12.03 18.08
CA ALA A 85 -2.37 -11.31 18.85
C ALA A 85 -2.94 -10.75 20.16
N GLU A 86 -4.11 -10.11 20.12
CA GLU A 86 -4.78 -9.55 21.29
C GLU A 86 -5.14 -10.63 22.33
N LYS A 87 -5.71 -11.76 21.88
CA LYS A 87 -6.03 -12.90 22.76
C LYS A 87 -4.80 -13.46 23.51
N ARG A 88 -3.60 -13.29 22.95
CA ARG A 88 -2.31 -13.74 23.51
C ARG A 88 -1.56 -12.63 24.24
N ASN A 89 -2.16 -11.45 24.39
CA ASN A 89 -1.50 -10.23 24.91
C ASN A 89 -0.21 -9.86 24.16
N ILE A 90 -0.17 -10.10 22.85
CA ILE A 90 0.95 -9.73 22.01
C ILE A 90 0.73 -8.31 21.49
N ALA A 91 1.66 -7.40 21.80
CA ALA A 91 1.64 -6.04 21.28
C ALA A 91 2.05 -6.02 19.81
N VAL A 92 1.34 -5.27 18.96
CA VAL A 92 1.68 -5.12 17.56
C VAL A 92 2.14 -3.68 17.30
N GLY A 93 3.31 -3.51 16.72
CA GLY A 93 3.87 -2.24 16.29
C GLY A 93 4.04 -2.17 14.79
N HIS A 94 4.11 -0.94 14.23
CA HIS A 94 4.33 -0.71 12.81
C HIS A 94 5.17 0.56 12.57
N SER A 95 5.32 0.97 11.30
CA SER A 95 6.06 2.18 10.93
C SER A 95 5.09 3.23 10.34
N PRO A 96 4.34 3.98 11.19
CA PRO A 96 3.30 4.89 10.72
C PRO A 96 3.90 6.01 9.89
N ALA A 97 3.26 6.32 8.77
CA ALA A 97 3.63 7.42 7.86
C ALA A 97 5.06 7.41 7.30
N ALA A 98 5.91 6.43 7.65
CA ALA A 98 7.32 6.40 7.29
C ALA A 98 7.57 6.43 5.77
N ASN A 99 6.66 5.88 4.98
CA ASN A 99 6.71 5.87 3.51
C ASN A 99 5.65 6.76 2.84
N ALA A 100 4.87 7.53 3.62
CA ALA A 100 3.70 8.20 3.08
C ALA A 100 4.01 9.25 1.99
N ALA A 101 5.16 9.92 2.08
CA ALA A 101 5.58 10.87 1.06
C ALA A 101 5.92 10.15 -0.26
N ALA A 102 6.74 9.11 -0.20
CA ALA A 102 7.15 8.35 -1.38
C ALA A 102 5.95 7.67 -2.07
N VAL A 103 5.04 7.06 -1.29
CA VAL A 103 3.82 6.45 -1.84
C VAL A 103 2.93 7.49 -2.52
N ALA A 104 2.79 8.69 -1.94
CA ALA A 104 2.03 9.77 -2.56
C ALA A 104 2.70 10.29 -3.84
N ASP A 105 4.03 10.35 -3.90
CA ASP A 105 4.78 10.71 -5.10
C ASP A 105 4.57 9.69 -6.21
N LEU A 106 4.63 8.39 -5.90
CA LEU A 106 4.34 7.34 -6.89
C LEU A 106 2.89 7.40 -7.37
N ALA A 107 1.92 7.63 -6.47
CA ALA A 107 0.51 7.76 -6.86
C ALA A 107 0.30 8.87 -7.91
N VAL A 108 0.92 10.04 -7.70
CA VAL A 108 0.88 11.15 -8.65
C VAL A 108 1.62 10.79 -9.94
N THR A 109 2.77 10.12 -9.84
CA THR A 109 3.54 9.65 -11.00
C THR A 109 2.72 8.68 -11.87
N LEU A 110 2.06 7.68 -11.27
CA LEU A 110 1.18 6.75 -11.98
C LEU A 110 0.02 7.48 -12.66
N MET A 111 -0.61 8.43 -11.96
CA MET A 111 -1.69 9.25 -12.50
C MET A 111 -1.20 10.03 -13.73
N LEU A 112 -0.08 10.73 -13.63
CA LEU A 112 0.50 11.48 -14.74
C LEU A 112 0.93 10.56 -15.89
N ALA A 113 1.56 9.44 -15.59
CA ALA A 113 2.01 8.48 -16.59
C ALA A 113 0.86 7.88 -17.40
N VAL A 114 -0.23 7.47 -16.73
CA VAL A 114 -1.37 6.88 -17.43
C VAL A 114 -2.18 7.92 -18.20
N THR A 115 -2.48 9.08 -17.59
CA THR A 115 -3.27 10.12 -18.25
C THR A 115 -2.54 10.77 -19.43
N ARG A 116 -1.21 10.90 -19.37
CA ARG A 116 -0.37 11.45 -20.44
C ARG A 116 0.15 10.39 -21.40
N ARG A 117 -0.20 9.11 -21.21
CA ARG A 117 0.30 7.99 -22.02
C ARG A 117 1.84 8.01 -22.14
N LEU A 118 2.50 8.23 -21.01
CA LEU A 118 3.95 8.47 -20.98
C LEU A 118 4.73 7.27 -21.53
N LEU A 119 4.37 6.03 -21.15
CA LEU A 119 5.08 4.82 -21.60
C LEU A 119 4.93 4.58 -23.10
N PRO A 120 3.73 4.61 -23.71
CA PRO A 120 3.60 4.54 -25.17
C PRO A 120 4.32 5.68 -25.89
N ALA A 121 4.39 6.87 -25.32
CA ALA A 121 5.10 7.99 -25.93
C ALA A 121 6.63 7.78 -25.90
N ASP A 122 7.17 7.29 -24.80
CA ASP A 122 8.59 6.93 -24.69
C ASP A 122 8.96 5.83 -25.68
N GLU A 123 8.15 4.77 -25.75
CA GLU A 123 8.36 3.66 -26.69
C GLU A 123 8.29 4.12 -28.14
N PHE A 124 7.37 5.03 -28.48
CA PHE A 124 7.23 5.59 -29.83
C PHE A 124 8.51 6.31 -30.32
N VAL A 125 9.24 6.95 -29.40
CA VAL A 125 10.54 7.54 -29.70
C VAL A 125 11.62 6.48 -29.80
N ARG A 126 11.71 5.57 -28.82
CA ARG A 126 12.79 4.56 -28.75
C ARG A 126 12.78 3.57 -29.89
N ASN A 127 11.61 3.16 -30.35
CA ASN A 127 11.48 2.24 -31.49
C ASN A 127 11.62 2.89 -32.88
N GLY A 128 11.91 4.21 -32.94
CA GLY A 128 12.11 4.95 -34.18
C GLY A 128 10.85 5.37 -34.93
N SER A 129 9.66 5.06 -34.41
CA SER A 129 8.39 5.39 -35.06
C SER A 129 8.17 6.89 -35.23
N TRP A 130 8.77 7.70 -34.36
CA TRP A 130 8.69 9.16 -34.47
C TRP A 130 9.33 9.71 -35.75
N ALA A 131 10.40 9.09 -36.25
CA ALA A 131 11.01 9.49 -37.50
C ALA A 131 10.11 9.21 -38.74
N ALA A 132 9.22 8.25 -38.63
CA ALA A 132 8.34 7.81 -39.72
C ALA A 132 6.92 8.45 -39.68
N SER A 133 6.45 8.92 -38.51
CA SER A 133 5.09 9.41 -38.35
C SER A 133 4.96 10.47 -37.25
N LYS A 134 3.85 11.23 -37.28
CA LYS A 134 3.54 12.19 -36.23
C LYS A 134 2.95 11.48 -34.98
N PRO A 135 3.15 12.03 -33.75
CA PRO A 135 2.68 11.44 -32.49
C PRO A 135 1.16 11.54 -32.28
N SER A 136 0.38 11.87 -33.31
CA SER A 136 -1.07 12.04 -33.25
C SER A 136 -1.84 10.87 -32.56
N PRO A 137 -1.47 9.60 -32.78
CA PRO A 137 -2.14 8.48 -32.10
C PRO A 137 -1.99 8.47 -30.59
N LEU A 138 -1.03 9.23 -30.03
CA LEU A 138 -0.78 9.31 -28.60
C LEU A 138 -1.64 10.37 -27.90
N LEU A 139 -2.26 11.25 -28.66
CA LEU A 139 -3.11 12.32 -28.14
C LEU A 139 -4.47 11.73 -27.73
N ARG A 140 -4.85 11.99 -26.49
CA ARG A 140 -6.20 11.75 -25.96
C ARG A 140 -6.71 12.99 -25.26
N PRO A 141 -8.04 13.19 -25.18
CA PRO A 141 -8.59 14.23 -24.32
C PRO A 141 -8.06 14.05 -22.90
N GLN A 142 -7.51 15.11 -22.31
CA GLN A 142 -7.12 15.07 -20.91
C GLN A 142 -8.37 15.22 -20.06
N PRO A 143 -8.54 14.39 -19.00
CA PRO A 143 -9.60 14.64 -18.05
C PRO A 143 -9.43 16.04 -17.47
N GLY A 144 -10.30 16.95 -17.89
CA GLY A 144 -10.42 18.27 -17.30
C GLY A 144 -9.22 19.20 -17.36
N ASN A 145 -9.13 19.98 -18.43
CA ASN A 145 -8.49 21.27 -18.36
C ASN A 145 -9.47 22.32 -18.97
N PRO A 146 -9.98 23.29 -18.24
CA PRO A 146 -9.96 23.47 -16.80
C PRO A 146 -11.03 22.59 -16.13
N GLY A 147 -10.75 22.04 -14.96
CA GLY A 147 -11.73 21.25 -14.21
C GLY A 147 -11.34 19.79 -13.97
N ARG A 148 -10.05 19.48 -13.98
CA ARG A 148 -9.58 18.18 -13.55
C ARG A 148 -10.02 17.94 -12.12
N ARG A 149 -10.81 16.88 -11.88
CA ARG A 149 -11.35 16.53 -10.58
C ARG A 149 -10.71 15.22 -10.11
N VAL A 150 -10.01 15.30 -8.98
CA VAL A 150 -9.34 14.15 -8.39
C VAL A 150 -10.08 13.72 -7.13
N GLY A 151 -10.59 12.51 -7.14
CA GLY A 151 -11.20 11.84 -6.00
C GLY A 151 -10.17 11.03 -5.24
N VAL A 152 -10.04 11.25 -3.93
CA VAL A 152 -9.17 10.46 -3.06
C VAL A 152 -10.02 9.55 -2.18
N TYR A 153 -9.97 8.24 -2.42
CA TYR A 153 -10.59 7.24 -1.56
C TYR A 153 -9.63 6.91 -0.41
N GLY A 154 -9.93 7.43 0.77
CA GLY A 154 -9.11 7.30 1.98
C GLY A 154 -8.24 8.53 2.26
N MET A 155 -8.60 9.35 3.25
CA MET A 155 -7.93 10.60 3.63
C MET A 155 -7.03 10.42 4.89
N GLY A 156 -6.26 9.32 4.91
CA GLY A 156 -5.19 9.09 5.88
C GLY A 156 -3.90 9.86 5.54
N GLU A 157 -2.77 9.47 6.11
CA GLU A 157 -1.47 10.14 5.88
C GLU A 157 -1.08 10.21 4.39
N ILE A 158 -1.26 9.11 3.66
CA ILE A 158 -0.98 9.05 2.21
C ILE A 158 -2.00 9.89 1.45
N GLY A 159 -3.30 9.72 1.73
CA GLY A 159 -4.35 10.44 1.03
C GLY A 159 -4.25 11.96 1.19
N ARG A 160 -3.90 12.47 2.38
CA ARG A 160 -3.63 13.90 2.63
C ARG A 160 -2.46 14.41 1.79
N LYS A 161 -1.39 13.62 1.65
CA LYS A 161 -0.22 13.98 0.83
C LYS A 161 -0.54 13.94 -0.66
N ILE A 162 -1.35 12.98 -1.12
CA ILE A 162 -1.87 12.97 -2.50
C ILE A 162 -2.72 14.22 -2.75
N ALA A 163 -3.69 14.51 -1.88
CA ALA A 163 -4.57 15.66 -2.00
C ALA A 163 -3.81 16.99 -2.08
N ALA A 164 -2.80 17.18 -1.23
CA ALA A 164 -1.96 18.39 -1.24
C ALA A 164 -1.16 18.53 -2.56
N ARG A 165 -0.62 17.41 -3.09
CA ARG A 165 0.10 17.42 -4.38
C ARG A 165 -0.85 17.74 -5.52
N MET A 166 -2.03 17.12 -5.54
CA MET A 166 -3.01 17.35 -6.59
C MET A 166 -3.55 18.79 -6.58
N ALA A 167 -3.74 19.39 -5.40
CA ALA A 167 -4.08 20.80 -5.29
C ALA A 167 -3.00 21.71 -5.89
N ALA A 168 -1.71 21.37 -5.75
CA ALA A 168 -0.62 22.10 -6.38
C ALA A 168 -0.59 21.95 -7.92
N PHE A 169 -1.25 20.93 -8.47
CA PHE A 169 -1.49 20.77 -9.91
C PHE A 169 -2.76 21.50 -10.38
N GLU A 170 -3.33 22.38 -9.56
CA GLU A 170 -4.53 23.20 -9.87
C GLU A 170 -5.77 22.34 -10.16
N THR A 171 -5.84 21.14 -9.54
CA THR A 171 -7.02 20.26 -9.68
C THR A 171 -8.00 20.48 -8.53
N GLU A 172 -9.29 20.33 -8.81
CA GLU A 172 -10.27 20.21 -7.75
C GLU A 172 -10.10 18.87 -7.05
N VAL A 173 -9.97 18.90 -5.71
CA VAL A 173 -9.79 17.66 -4.91
C VAL A 173 -11.04 17.39 -4.08
N GLY A 174 -11.56 16.18 -4.23
CA GLY A 174 -12.61 15.62 -3.38
C GLY A 174 -12.12 14.35 -2.70
N TYR A 175 -12.80 13.95 -1.64
CA TYR A 175 -12.44 12.71 -0.94
C TYR A 175 -13.67 12.00 -0.36
N PHE A 176 -13.51 10.68 -0.21
CA PHE A 176 -14.37 9.84 0.60
C PHE A 176 -13.54 9.16 1.70
N SER A 177 -14.05 9.17 2.92
CA SER A 177 -13.55 8.42 4.07
C SER A 177 -14.71 8.17 5.02
N ARG A 178 -14.55 7.21 5.95
CA ARG A 178 -15.61 6.80 6.91
C ARG A 178 -16.22 7.95 7.73
N SER A 179 -15.50 9.05 7.86
CA SER A 179 -15.96 10.25 8.52
C SER A 179 -15.41 11.48 7.81
N ARG A 180 -16.17 12.57 7.87
CA ARG A 180 -15.69 13.88 7.41
C ARG A 180 -14.52 14.33 8.28
N LEU A 181 -13.52 14.91 7.64
CA LEU A 181 -12.29 15.39 8.28
C LEU A 181 -12.18 16.91 8.11
N ASP A 182 -11.48 17.56 9.02
CA ASP A 182 -11.15 18.98 8.90
C ASP A 182 -9.97 19.17 7.94
N VAL A 183 -10.30 19.25 6.67
CA VAL A 183 -9.36 19.46 5.55
C VAL A 183 -10.03 20.34 4.49
N PRO A 184 -9.28 21.13 3.70
CA PRO A 184 -9.84 22.09 2.74
C PRO A 184 -10.33 21.44 1.44
N TYR A 185 -10.73 20.17 1.48
CA TYR A 185 -11.16 19.41 0.31
C TYR A 185 -12.63 19.02 0.42
N ARG A 186 -13.29 18.83 -0.72
CA ARG A 186 -14.70 18.46 -0.78
C ARG A 186 -14.89 17.05 -0.25
N TYR A 187 -15.74 16.91 0.78
CA TYR A 187 -16.14 15.59 1.31
C TYR A 187 -17.32 15.03 0.51
N PHE A 188 -17.29 13.73 0.25
CA PHE A 188 -18.38 12.94 -0.31
C PHE A 188 -18.84 11.90 0.70
N GLU A 189 -20.14 11.66 0.76
CA GLU A 189 -20.73 10.74 1.74
C GLU A 189 -20.62 9.28 1.32
N SER A 190 -20.31 9.02 0.04
CA SER A 190 -20.14 7.68 -0.49
C SER A 190 -19.04 7.62 -1.57
N LEU A 191 -18.55 6.40 -1.84
CA LEU A 191 -17.55 6.16 -2.89
C LEU A 191 -18.19 6.34 -4.28
N GLU A 192 -19.45 5.98 -4.44
CA GLU A 192 -20.23 6.17 -5.65
C GLU A 192 -20.31 7.64 -6.05
N ALA A 193 -20.70 8.50 -5.10
CA ALA A 193 -20.79 9.93 -5.34
C ALA A 193 -19.42 10.56 -5.67
N LEU A 194 -18.34 10.06 -5.06
CA LEU A 194 -16.98 10.46 -5.40
C LEU A 194 -16.59 10.03 -6.81
N ALA A 195 -16.89 8.78 -7.18
CA ALA A 195 -16.58 8.23 -8.51
C ALA A 195 -17.32 8.95 -9.63
N GLU A 196 -18.62 9.25 -9.45
CA GLU A 196 -19.41 10.03 -10.39
C GLU A 196 -18.88 11.47 -10.59
N TRP A 197 -18.29 12.04 -9.54
CA TRP A 197 -17.79 13.40 -9.59
C TRP A 197 -16.38 13.51 -10.17
N CYS A 198 -15.49 12.55 -9.90
CA CYS A 198 -14.08 12.69 -10.27
C CYS A 198 -13.76 12.14 -11.66
N SER A 199 -12.71 12.65 -12.27
CA SER A 199 -12.12 12.13 -13.50
C SER A 199 -10.92 11.21 -13.25
N VAL A 200 -10.37 11.23 -12.02
CA VAL A 200 -9.33 10.31 -11.55
C VAL A 200 -9.68 9.88 -10.14
N LEU A 201 -9.83 8.59 -9.89
CA LEU A 201 -10.02 8.02 -8.57
C LEU A 201 -8.69 7.47 -8.05
N MET A 202 -8.16 8.08 -6.99
CA MET A 202 -6.90 7.67 -6.34
C MET A 202 -7.21 6.92 -5.04
N ILE A 203 -6.80 5.66 -4.97
CA ILE A 203 -7.13 4.75 -3.88
C ILE A 203 -5.97 4.73 -2.87
N ALA A 204 -6.24 5.26 -1.67
CA ALA A 204 -5.30 5.36 -0.56
C ALA A 204 -5.92 4.89 0.77
N VAL A 205 -6.96 4.07 0.69
CA VAL A 205 -7.65 3.49 1.83
C VAL A 205 -6.89 2.29 2.38
N ARG A 206 -7.07 1.98 3.67
CA ARG A 206 -6.53 0.75 4.25
C ARG A 206 -7.37 -0.45 3.82
N ALA A 207 -6.72 -1.57 3.47
CA ALA A 207 -7.41 -2.83 3.22
C ALA A 207 -8.06 -3.37 4.52
N SER A 208 -9.28 -3.82 4.40
CA SER A 208 -10.10 -4.45 5.45
C SER A 208 -11.26 -5.20 4.79
N ALA A 209 -12.06 -5.93 5.57
CA ALA A 209 -13.27 -6.56 5.05
C ALA A 209 -14.22 -5.54 4.39
N ASP A 210 -14.37 -4.34 4.98
CA ASP A 210 -15.24 -3.27 4.47
C ASP A 210 -14.73 -2.64 3.17
N THR A 211 -13.46 -2.80 2.83
CA THR A 211 -12.84 -2.21 1.63
C THR A 211 -12.47 -3.26 0.58
N HIS A 212 -12.72 -4.55 0.88
CA HIS A 212 -12.51 -5.62 -0.08
C HIS A 212 -13.46 -5.45 -1.27
N HIS A 213 -12.88 -5.36 -2.49
CA HIS A 213 -13.61 -5.12 -3.73
C HIS A 213 -14.54 -3.90 -3.69
N ALA A 214 -14.23 -2.91 -2.84
CA ALA A 214 -15.03 -1.68 -2.76
C ALA A 214 -15.03 -0.88 -4.07
N VAL A 215 -14.01 -1.07 -4.92
CA VAL A 215 -13.98 -0.55 -6.29
C VAL A 215 -14.33 -1.70 -7.23
N ASP A 216 -15.60 -1.90 -7.41
CA ASP A 216 -16.23 -2.94 -8.24
C ASP A 216 -16.66 -2.42 -9.63
N ALA A 217 -17.42 -3.22 -10.36
CA ALA A 217 -17.93 -2.87 -11.68
C ALA A 217 -18.83 -1.62 -11.68
N ASP A 218 -19.60 -1.40 -10.62
CA ASP A 218 -20.51 -0.25 -10.49
C ASP A 218 -19.72 1.03 -10.28
N ILE A 219 -18.73 1.03 -9.39
CA ILE A 219 -17.83 2.17 -9.15
C ILE A 219 -17.05 2.52 -10.42
N LEU A 220 -16.50 1.51 -11.13
CA LEU A 220 -15.80 1.72 -12.39
C LEU A 220 -16.72 2.28 -13.47
N SER A 221 -17.97 1.83 -13.52
CA SER A 221 -18.98 2.36 -14.45
C SER A 221 -19.33 3.83 -14.15
N LYS A 222 -19.43 4.21 -12.88
CA LYS A 222 -19.69 5.59 -12.43
C LYS A 222 -18.52 6.53 -12.73
N LEU A 223 -17.29 6.04 -12.65
CA LEU A 223 -16.10 6.79 -13.05
C LEU A 223 -16.12 7.15 -14.55
N GLY A 224 -16.71 6.27 -15.37
CA GLY A 224 -17.01 6.51 -16.78
C GLY A 224 -15.84 6.38 -17.75
N GLY A 225 -16.14 6.37 -19.05
CA GLY A 225 -15.21 6.04 -20.14
C GLY A 225 -14.02 7.00 -20.29
N GLU A 226 -14.05 8.17 -19.67
CA GLU A 226 -12.92 9.10 -19.61
C GLU A 226 -12.19 9.10 -18.26
N GLY A 227 -12.67 8.29 -17.31
CA GLY A 227 -12.14 8.18 -15.96
C GLY A 227 -10.91 7.30 -15.87
N TYR A 228 -10.07 7.59 -14.90
CA TYR A 228 -8.86 6.81 -14.57
C TYR A 228 -8.90 6.35 -13.13
N VAL A 229 -8.38 5.17 -12.86
CA VAL A 229 -8.18 4.67 -11.50
C VAL A 229 -6.70 4.51 -11.18
N VAL A 230 -6.28 4.91 -9.97
CA VAL A 230 -4.90 4.72 -9.48
C VAL A 230 -4.95 4.00 -8.14
N ASN A 231 -4.29 2.86 -8.04
CA ASN A 231 -4.25 2.08 -6.78
C ASN A 231 -2.81 1.93 -6.26
N ILE A 232 -2.58 2.52 -5.07
CA ILE A 232 -1.33 2.38 -4.31
C ILE A 232 -1.60 1.84 -2.89
N ALA A 233 -2.79 1.31 -2.66
CA ALA A 233 -3.23 0.81 -1.36
C ALA A 233 -2.96 -0.69 -1.21
N ARG A 234 -3.90 -1.52 -1.68
CA ARG A 234 -3.81 -2.98 -1.82
C ARG A 234 -4.62 -3.43 -3.04
N GLY A 235 -4.18 -4.50 -3.71
CA GLY A 235 -4.90 -5.09 -4.85
C GLY A 235 -6.34 -5.44 -4.51
N SER A 236 -6.57 -6.04 -3.35
CA SER A 236 -7.89 -6.47 -2.88
C SER A 236 -8.94 -5.36 -2.70
N VAL A 237 -8.57 -4.08 -2.86
CA VAL A 237 -9.53 -2.96 -2.81
C VAL A 237 -10.29 -2.82 -4.14
N ILE A 238 -9.68 -3.26 -5.24
CA ILE A 238 -10.33 -3.32 -6.54
C ILE A 238 -10.71 -4.79 -6.83
N ASP A 239 -11.87 -5.01 -7.41
CA ASP A 239 -12.17 -6.26 -8.10
C ASP A 239 -11.38 -6.28 -9.42
N GLU A 240 -10.27 -7.04 -9.45
CA GLU A 240 -9.39 -7.09 -10.63
C GLU A 240 -10.10 -7.64 -11.88
N ALA A 241 -11.06 -8.54 -11.73
CA ALA A 241 -11.83 -9.05 -12.84
C ALA A 241 -12.74 -7.97 -13.43
N ALA A 242 -13.40 -7.19 -12.59
CA ALA A 242 -14.19 -6.05 -12.99
C ALA A 242 -13.33 -4.96 -13.65
N LEU A 243 -12.13 -4.71 -13.15
CA LEU A 243 -11.18 -3.76 -13.73
C LEU A 243 -10.75 -4.19 -15.13
N VAL A 244 -10.37 -5.45 -15.32
CA VAL A 244 -10.00 -6.01 -16.63
C VAL A 244 -11.15 -5.88 -17.62
N ALA A 245 -12.38 -6.20 -17.20
CA ALA A 245 -13.57 -6.05 -18.05
C ALA A 245 -13.83 -4.58 -18.42
N ALA A 246 -13.71 -3.66 -17.45
CA ALA A 246 -13.92 -2.24 -17.67
C ALA A 246 -12.90 -1.63 -18.66
N LEU A 247 -11.63 -2.05 -18.57
CA LEU A 247 -10.56 -1.62 -19.50
C LEU A 247 -10.80 -2.19 -20.91
N LYS A 248 -11.13 -3.48 -21.01
CA LYS A 248 -11.40 -4.16 -22.29
C LYS A 248 -12.57 -3.52 -23.03
N ASP A 249 -13.62 -3.19 -22.30
CA ASP A 249 -14.84 -2.62 -22.85
C ASP A 249 -14.78 -1.08 -22.99
N ASN A 250 -13.63 -0.46 -22.70
CA ASN A 250 -13.43 1.00 -22.66
C ASN A 250 -14.43 1.73 -21.74
N ARG A 251 -14.87 1.09 -20.67
CA ARG A 251 -15.73 1.72 -19.63
C ARG A 251 -14.96 2.66 -18.72
N ILE A 252 -13.64 2.55 -18.69
CA ILE A 252 -12.70 3.53 -18.13
C ILE A 252 -11.55 3.80 -19.11
N ALA A 253 -10.92 4.95 -19.00
CA ALA A 253 -9.85 5.39 -19.90
C ALA A 253 -8.50 4.70 -19.62
N GLY A 254 -8.24 4.29 -18.39
CA GLY A 254 -7.00 3.61 -18.02
C GLY A 254 -6.80 3.44 -16.53
N ALA A 255 -5.71 2.77 -16.16
CA ALA A 255 -5.37 2.48 -14.77
C ALA A 255 -3.86 2.64 -14.48
N GLY A 256 -3.52 3.10 -13.26
CA GLY A 256 -2.17 3.09 -12.71
C GLY A 256 -2.14 2.23 -11.44
N LEU A 257 -1.39 1.14 -11.44
CA LEU A 257 -1.45 0.13 -10.37
C LEU A 257 -0.04 -0.16 -9.83
N ASP A 258 0.11 -0.02 -8.51
CA ASP A 258 1.33 -0.44 -7.81
C ASP A 258 1.13 -1.75 -7.04
N VAL A 259 -0.13 -2.19 -6.89
CA VAL A 259 -0.52 -3.33 -6.06
C VAL A 259 -1.52 -4.23 -6.78
N PHE A 260 -1.48 -5.55 -6.46
CA PHE A 260 -2.27 -6.58 -7.10
C PHE A 260 -2.87 -7.54 -6.05
N GLU A 261 -3.96 -8.24 -6.41
CA GLU A 261 -4.59 -9.21 -5.49
C GLU A 261 -3.68 -10.40 -5.13
N LYS A 262 -2.88 -10.85 -6.09
CA LYS A 262 -2.04 -12.04 -5.95
C LYS A 262 -0.56 -11.73 -6.20
N GLU A 263 -0.01 -10.78 -5.43
CA GLU A 263 1.41 -10.46 -5.53
C GLU A 263 2.31 -11.69 -5.27
N PRO A 264 3.40 -11.87 -6.03
CA PRO A 264 4.02 -10.91 -6.95
C PRO A 264 3.54 -11.03 -8.41
N HIS A 265 2.33 -11.46 -8.68
CA HIS A 265 1.79 -11.64 -10.02
C HIS A 265 0.71 -10.60 -10.33
N ALA A 266 0.85 -9.89 -11.44
CA ALA A 266 -0.23 -9.11 -12.04
C ALA A 266 -1.04 -10.03 -12.98
N PRO A 267 -2.37 -9.84 -13.13
CA PRO A 267 -3.15 -10.53 -14.16
C PRO A 267 -2.58 -10.29 -15.56
N ASP A 268 -2.40 -11.38 -16.35
CA ASP A 268 -1.83 -11.30 -17.70
C ASP A 268 -2.55 -10.28 -18.58
N ALA A 269 -3.87 -10.19 -18.47
CA ALA A 269 -4.66 -9.24 -19.22
C ALA A 269 -4.25 -7.79 -18.97
N LEU A 270 -3.91 -7.42 -17.71
CA LEU A 270 -3.49 -6.06 -17.38
C LEU A 270 -2.16 -5.68 -18.04
N THR A 271 -1.27 -6.66 -18.26
CA THR A 271 0.05 -6.42 -18.87
C THR A 271 -0.03 -6.11 -20.37
N THR A 272 -1.17 -6.41 -21.02
CA THR A 272 -1.36 -6.20 -22.45
C THR A 272 -2.04 -4.88 -22.79
N PHE A 273 -2.66 -4.19 -21.83
CA PHE A 273 -3.36 -2.93 -22.09
C PHE A 273 -2.39 -1.75 -22.23
N PRO A 274 -2.39 -1.01 -23.36
CA PRO A 274 -1.49 0.13 -23.56
C PRO A 274 -1.87 1.37 -22.75
N ASN A 275 -3.04 1.36 -22.11
CA ASN A 275 -3.59 2.39 -21.23
C ASN A 275 -3.52 2.00 -19.74
N VAL A 276 -2.62 1.08 -19.40
CA VAL A 276 -2.35 0.66 -18.02
C VAL A 276 -0.86 0.87 -17.71
N VAL A 277 -0.57 1.41 -16.54
CA VAL A 277 0.79 1.57 -16.01
C VAL A 277 0.90 0.72 -14.74
N LEU A 278 1.90 -0.16 -14.72
CA LEU A 278 2.09 -1.14 -13.65
C LEU A 278 3.45 -0.93 -12.98
N THR A 279 3.47 -0.99 -11.64
CA THR A 279 4.70 -1.02 -10.84
C THR A 279 4.63 -2.14 -9.81
N PRO A 280 5.76 -2.77 -9.43
CA PRO A 280 5.77 -3.99 -8.64
C PRO A 280 5.81 -3.71 -7.13
N HIS A 281 4.78 -3.02 -6.59
CA HIS A 281 4.62 -2.65 -5.17
C HIS A 281 5.84 -1.88 -4.63
N VAL A 282 6.23 -0.83 -5.34
CA VAL A 282 7.43 -0.03 -5.03
C VAL A 282 7.13 1.34 -4.44
N GLY A 283 5.87 1.64 -4.10
CA GLY A 283 5.47 2.95 -3.57
C GLY A 283 6.30 3.43 -2.38
N GLY A 284 6.71 2.51 -1.51
CA GLY A 284 7.57 2.79 -0.37
C GLY A 284 9.07 2.57 -0.61
N HIS A 285 9.51 2.23 -1.82
CA HIS A 285 10.89 1.84 -2.11
C HIS A 285 11.79 3.04 -2.43
N THR A 286 11.94 3.96 -1.48
CA THR A 286 12.96 5.01 -1.52
C THR A 286 13.93 4.86 -0.36
N LEU A 287 15.13 5.44 -0.48
CA LEU A 287 16.16 5.37 0.56
C LEU A 287 15.64 5.97 1.88
N GLU A 288 14.97 7.10 1.79
CA GLU A 288 14.40 7.83 2.92
C GLU A 288 13.31 7.00 3.62
N SER A 289 12.40 6.41 2.85
CA SER A 289 11.34 5.56 3.38
C SER A 289 11.90 4.32 4.06
N HIS A 290 12.88 3.66 3.43
CA HIS A 290 13.55 2.50 4.02
C HIS A 290 14.26 2.86 5.32
N THR A 291 14.96 4.00 5.36
CA THR A 291 15.64 4.49 6.57
C THR A 291 14.63 4.76 7.68
N ALA A 292 13.56 5.51 7.39
CA ALA A 292 12.52 5.82 8.35
C ALA A 292 11.78 4.57 8.88
N MET A 293 11.48 3.60 8.01
CA MET A 293 10.88 2.32 8.43
C MET A 293 11.83 1.51 9.33
N GLN A 294 13.14 1.49 9.03
CA GLN A 294 14.14 0.84 9.88
C GLN A 294 14.22 1.50 11.25
N ASP A 295 14.20 2.83 11.31
CA ASP A 295 14.21 3.60 12.56
C ASP A 295 12.99 3.25 13.41
N CYS A 296 11.80 3.16 12.81
CA CYS A 296 10.58 2.75 13.51
C CYS A 296 10.66 1.32 14.07
N VAL A 297 11.21 0.37 13.30
CA VAL A 297 11.41 -1.01 13.77
C VAL A 297 12.34 -1.03 14.97
N ILE A 298 13.48 -0.37 14.88
CA ILE A 298 14.47 -0.32 15.97
C ILE A 298 13.85 0.33 17.22
N ALA A 299 13.18 1.47 17.07
CA ALA A 299 12.55 2.17 18.20
C ALA A 299 11.47 1.31 18.87
N ASN A 300 10.67 0.53 18.12
CA ASN A 300 9.70 -0.40 18.70
C ASN A 300 10.40 -1.50 19.51
N LEU A 301 11.46 -2.13 18.97
CA LEU A 301 12.19 -3.19 19.65
C LEU A 301 12.92 -2.67 20.91
N GLU A 302 13.61 -1.53 20.80
CA GLU A 302 14.30 -0.92 21.93
C GLU A 302 13.33 -0.54 23.07
N ALA A 303 12.16 0.02 22.73
CA ALA A 303 11.13 0.31 23.71
C ALA A 303 10.61 -0.97 24.39
N PHE A 304 10.32 -2.02 23.60
CA PHE A 304 9.85 -3.29 24.12
C PHE A 304 10.83 -3.94 25.09
N PHE A 305 12.09 -4.09 24.69
CA PHE A 305 13.10 -4.73 25.52
C PHE A 305 13.49 -3.89 26.75
N ALA A 306 13.26 -2.58 26.70
CA ALA A 306 13.37 -1.71 27.86
C ALA A 306 12.14 -1.78 28.82
N GLY A 307 11.19 -2.70 28.58
CA GLY A 307 9.96 -2.84 29.39
C GLY A 307 8.95 -1.71 29.21
N LYS A 308 9.06 -0.93 28.13
CA LYS A 308 8.16 0.18 27.80
C LYS A 308 7.10 -0.27 26.78
N ARG A 309 6.08 0.54 26.61
CA ARG A 309 5.16 0.38 25.47
C ARG A 309 5.92 0.55 24.15
N LEU A 310 5.49 -0.16 23.10
CA LEU A 310 6.01 0.05 21.75
C LEU A 310 5.97 1.54 21.39
N ALA A 311 6.99 2.01 20.67
CA ALA A 311 7.07 3.41 20.25
C ALA A 311 5.93 3.78 19.28
N PHE A 312 5.56 2.84 18.42
CA PHE A 312 4.52 3.00 17.40
C PHE A 312 3.53 1.83 17.44
N PRO A 313 2.66 1.75 18.48
CA PRO A 313 1.72 0.65 18.62
C PRO A 313 0.58 0.76 17.60
N VAL A 314 0.15 -0.38 17.08
CA VAL A 314 -1.14 -0.48 16.41
C VAL A 314 -2.22 -0.31 17.48
N ARG A 315 -3.11 0.68 17.30
CA ARG A 315 -4.23 0.87 18.23
C ARG A 315 -5.25 -0.24 18.02
N SER A 316 -5.57 -0.97 19.08
CA SER A 316 -6.71 -1.87 19.08
C SER A 316 -8.00 -1.09 18.72
N ARG A 317 -8.83 -1.67 17.87
CA ARG A 317 -10.12 -1.07 17.48
C ARG A 317 -11.27 -1.45 18.42
N VAL A 318 -10.98 -2.18 19.50
CA VAL A 318 -12.03 -2.47 20.49
C VAL A 318 -12.31 -1.18 21.25
N PRO A 319 -13.52 -0.63 21.18
CA PRO A 319 -13.92 0.44 22.08
C PRO A 319 -13.77 -0.11 23.50
N THR A 320 -12.97 0.55 24.32
CA THR A 320 -13.05 0.35 25.77
C THR A 320 -14.49 0.68 26.16
N ALA A 321 -15.20 -0.35 26.62
CA ALA A 321 -16.55 -0.24 27.13
C ALA A 321 -16.65 0.76 28.28
#